data_45b43ad54565b46d9a8873aab456d6c8
#
_entry.id   45b43ad54565b46d9a8873aab456d6c8
#
_cell.length_a   1.000
_cell.length_b   1.000
_cell.length_c   1.000
_cell.angle_alpha   90.00
_cell.angle_beta   90.00
_cell.angle_gamma   90.00
#
_symmetry.space_group_name_H-M   'P 1'
#
loop_
_entity.id
_entity.type
_entity.pdbx_description
1 polymer ?
#
loop_
_entity_poly.entity_id
_entity_poly.type
_entity_poly.pdbx_seq_one_letter_code
_entity_poly.pdbx_strand_id
1 'polypeptide(L)'
;MFDLKLIEKFYKNIDSNIKHIRTKINKPLTLSEKILYLHSSFDIEDFKRGKDYVEFNPDRVAMQDATAQMALLQFMMANKNQVAVPTTVHADHLIQAKNNSEDDLTTALDVNSEVYDFLSSVSSKYGIGFWKPGAGIIHQVVLENYAFPGGMMIGTDSHTVNAGGLGMIAIGVGGADAVDVMVGMPWELKFPKLIGVKLVGSLNGWASPKDIILKLAGILTVKGGTGSIVEYFGEGAKNISCTGKGTICNMGAEIGATTSTFG
;
A
#
# COMPACT_ATOMS: atom_id res chain seq x y z
N MET A 1 -0.14 16.79 1.45
CA MET A 1 0.23 15.77 0.46
C MET A 1 1.68 15.97 0.07
N PHE A 2 2.46 14.92 0.11
CA PHE A 2 3.88 14.92 -0.30
C PHE A 2 4.02 14.33 -1.71
N ASP A 3 5.24 14.30 -2.23
CA ASP A 3 5.59 13.70 -3.53
C ASP A 3 4.82 14.30 -4.75
N LEU A 4 4.39 15.56 -4.67
CA LEU A 4 3.56 16.20 -5.69
C LEU A 4 4.17 16.13 -7.10
N LYS A 5 5.50 16.33 -7.23
CA LYS A 5 6.18 16.27 -8.53
C LYS A 5 6.10 14.88 -9.18
N LEU A 6 6.16 13.81 -8.36
CA LEU A 6 5.99 12.45 -8.83
C LEU A 6 4.55 12.24 -9.32
N ILE A 7 3.57 12.66 -8.53
CA ILE A 7 2.15 12.55 -8.86
C ILE A 7 1.80 13.34 -10.12
N GLU A 8 2.28 14.57 -10.25
CA GLU A 8 2.10 15.38 -11.46
C GLU A 8 2.69 14.70 -12.70
N LYS A 9 3.90 14.14 -12.59
CA LYS A 9 4.54 13.38 -13.67
C LYS A 9 3.72 12.13 -14.04
N PHE A 10 3.21 11.41 -13.04
CA PHE A 10 2.36 10.25 -13.24
C PHE A 10 1.10 10.62 -14.05
N TYR A 11 0.33 11.61 -13.59
CA TYR A 11 -0.91 12.01 -14.26
C TYR A 11 -0.68 12.64 -15.64
N LYS A 12 0.43 13.33 -15.86
CA LYS A 12 0.78 13.86 -17.19
C LYS A 12 0.91 12.78 -18.26
N ASN A 13 1.33 11.58 -17.87
CA ASN A 13 1.62 10.48 -18.80
C ASN A 13 0.52 9.39 -18.80
N ILE A 14 -0.42 9.40 -17.86
CA ILE A 14 -1.38 8.30 -17.65
C ILE A 14 -2.22 8.01 -18.90
N ASP A 15 -2.74 9.05 -19.58
CA ASP A 15 -3.61 8.87 -20.75
C ASP A 15 -2.89 8.23 -21.92
N SER A 16 -1.66 8.65 -22.20
CA SER A 16 -0.84 8.09 -23.27
C SER A 16 -0.47 6.63 -22.96
N ASN A 17 -0.09 6.35 -21.72
CA ASN A 17 0.27 5.00 -21.29
C ASN A 17 -0.93 4.05 -21.34
N ILE A 18 -2.10 4.47 -20.86
CA ILE A 18 -3.33 3.67 -20.92
C ILE A 18 -3.76 3.41 -22.38
N LYS A 19 -3.63 4.39 -23.27
CA LYS A 19 -3.89 4.18 -24.70
C LYS A 19 -2.94 3.13 -25.27
N HIS A 20 -1.65 3.22 -24.98
CA HIS A 20 -0.67 2.23 -25.41
C HIS A 20 -0.99 0.84 -24.89
N ILE A 21 -1.29 0.69 -23.58
CA ILE A 21 -1.69 -0.57 -22.97
C ILE A 21 -2.90 -1.17 -23.70
N ARG A 22 -3.94 -0.37 -23.97
CA ARG A 22 -5.15 -0.83 -24.64
C ARG A 22 -4.90 -1.31 -26.07
N THR A 23 -3.99 -0.70 -26.80
CA THR A 23 -3.61 -1.15 -28.16
C THR A 23 -2.90 -2.50 -28.15
N LYS A 24 -2.14 -2.80 -27.11
CA LYS A 24 -1.40 -4.06 -26.95
C LYS A 24 -2.33 -5.19 -26.46
N ILE A 25 -3.14 -4.93 -25.43
CA ILE A 25 -3.97 -5.94 -24.76
C ILE A 25 -5.27 -6.21 -25.52
N ASN A 26 -5.82 -5.24 -26.24
CA ASN A 26 -7.04 -5.34 -27.06
C ASN A 26 -8.26 -5.95 -26.34
N LYS A 27 -8.40 -5.66 -25.04
CA LYS A 27 -9.56 -6.06 -24.22
C LYS A 27 -9.91 -4.97 -23.21
N PRO A 28 -11.14 -4.95 -22.67
CA PRO A 28 -11.49 -4.10 -21.53
C PRO A 28 -10.62 -4.45 -20.32
N LEU A 29 -10.14 -3.43 -19.64
CA LEU A 29 -9.33 -3.56 -18.42
C LEU A 29 -10.08 -2.99 -17.22
N THR A 30 -10.02 -3.68 -16.09
CA THR A 30 -10.48 -3.16 -14.80
C THR A 30 -9.56 -2.06 -14.29
N LEU A 31 -9.94 -1.38 -13.20
CA LEU A 31 -9.06 -0.39 -12.57
C LEU A 31 -7.75 -1.03 -12.12
N SER A 32 -7.85 -2.15 -11.41
CA SER A 32 -6.67 -2.88 -10.90
C SER A 32 -5.73 -3.28 -12.03
N GLU A 33 -6.24 -3.80 -13.14
CA GLU A 33 -5.40 -4.16 -14.30
C GLU A 33 -4.72 -2.94 -14.91
N LYS A 34 -5.41 -1.81 -15.05
CA LYS A 34 -4.80 -0.59 -15.55
C LYS A 34 -3.61 -0.16 -14.68
N ILE A 35 -3.78 -0.19 -13.35
CA ILE A 35 -2.71 0.17 -12.42
C ILE A 35 -1.54 -0.82 -12.53
N LEU A 36 -1.79 -2.12 -12.55
CA LEU A 36 -0.77 -3.14 -12.69
C LEU A 36 0.02 -2.97 -14.00
N TYR A 37 -0.66 -2.80 -15.12
CA TYR A 37 0.01 -2.57 -16.41
C TYR A 37 0.79 -1.26 -16.48
N LEU A 38 0.32 -0.19 -15.79
CA LEU A 38 1.05 1.08 -15.72
C LEU A 38 2.39 0.96 -14.99
N HIS A 39 2.51 0.00 -14.08
CA HIS A 39 3.70 -0.22 -13.25
C HIS A 39 4.52 -1.46 -13.67
N SER A 40 4.11 -2.17 -14.74
CA SER A 40 4.88 -3.31 -15.24
C SER A 40 6.25 -2.89 -15.76
N SER A 41 7.30 -3.62 -15.39
CA SER A 41 8.66 -3.46 -15.92
C SER A 41 8.85 -4.16 -17.26
N PHE A 42 7.99 -5.11 -17.62
CA PHE A 42 8.06 -5.85 -18.86
C PHE A 42 7.33 -5.15 -20.00
N ASP A 43 7.66 -5.57 -21.22
CA ASP A 43 6.83 -5.27 -22.39
C ASP A 43 5.40 -5.75 -22.13
N ILE A 44 4.46 -4.90 -22.52
CA ILE A 44 3.04 -5.16 -22.25
C ILE A 44 2.55 -6.31 -23.13
N GLU A 45 2.12 -7.37 -22.46
CA GLU A 45 1.47 -8.54 -23.05
C GLU A 45 0.25 -8.96 -22.21
N ASP A 46 -0.57 -9.86 -22.73
CA ASP A 46 -1.78 -10.33 -22.00
C ASP A 46 -1.41 -11.34 -20.91
N PHE A 47 -0.94 -10.83 -19.76
CA PHE A 47 -0.57 -11.66 -18.60
C PHE A 47 -1.76 -12.48 -18.08
N LYS A 48 -1.50 -13.75 -17.79
CA LYS A 48 -2.51 -14.70 -17.30
C LYS A 48 -2.64 -14.62 -15.78
N ARG A 49 -3.80 -14.17 -15.32
CA ARG A 49 -4.13 -14.02 -13.89
C ARG A 49 -3.91 -15.34 -13.13
N GLY A 50 -3.19 -15.28 -12.02
CA GLY A 50 -2.87 -16.40 -11.15
C GLY A 50 -1.88 -17.41 -11.76
N LYS A 51 -1.19 -17.05 -12.85
CA LYS A 51 -0.20 -17.94 -13.53
C LYS A 51 1.11 -17.24 -13.75
N ASP A 52 1.13 -16.13 -14.48
CA ASP A 52 2.36 -15.47 -14.90
C ASP A 52 2.95 -14.65 -13.74
N TYR A 53 4.27 -14.61 -13.65
CA TYR A 53 5.00 -13.74 -12.75
C TYR A 53 5.40 -12.48 -13.53
N VAL A 54 5.17 -11.32 -12.93
CA VAL A 54 5.40 -10.01 -13.55
C VAL A 54 6.17 -9.15 -12.57
N GLU A 55 7.17 -8.45 -13.08
CA GLU A 55 7.92 -7.46 -12.34
C GLU A 55 7.25 -6.10 -12.42
N PHE A 56 7.18 -5.42 -11.28
CA PHE A 56 6.56 -4.11 -11.14
C PHE A 56 7.55 -3.10 -10.59
N ASN A 57 7.31 -1.83 -10.93
CA ASN A 57 8.03 -0.68 -10.38
C ASN A 57 7.08 0.12 -9.47
N PRO A 58 7.00 -0.17 -8.16
CA PRO A 58 6.21 0.62 -7.24
C PRO A 58 6.69 2.08 -7.18
N ASP A 59 5.76 3.01 -7.01
CA ASP A 59 6.06 4.44 -6.88
C ASP A 59 6.76 4.77 -5.57
N ARG A 60 6.53 3.96 -4.52
CA ARG A 60 7.06 4.24 -3.18
C ARG A 60 7.08 3.02 -2.28
N VAL A 61 7.84 3.16 -1.17
CA VAL A 61 7.91 2.21 -0.07
C VAL A 61 7.50 2.89 1.24
N ALA A 62 6.68 2.20 2.07
CA ALA A 62 6.37 2.61 3.43
C ALA A 62 6.76 1.51 4.41
N MET A 63 7.45 1.85 5.50
CA MET A 63 7.90 0.89 6.50
C MET A 63 7.47 1.32 7.90
N GLN A 64 7.07 0.37 8.73
CA GLN A 64 6.86 0.60 10.16
C GLN A 64 8.16 0.33 10.94
N ASP A 65 8.28 0.89 12.12
CA ASP A 65 9.53 0.95 12.90
C ASP A 65 10.10 -0.42 13.31
N ALA A 66 9.27 -1.42 13.59
CA ALA A 66 9.76 -2.72 14.02
C ALA A 66 10.45 -3.48 12.86
N THR A 67 9.89 -3.42 11.65
CA THR A 67 10.45 -4.12 10.47
C THR A 67 11.49 -3.30 9.72
N ALA A 68 11.42 -1.97 9.79
CA ALA A 68 12.36 -1.07 9.12
C ALA A 68 13.81 -1.24 9.59
N GLN A 69 14.03 -1.64 10.84
CA GLN A 69 15.37 -1.82 11.39
C GLN A 69 16.22 -2.77 10.52
N MET A 70 15.71 -3.98 10.27
CA MET A 70 16.41 -4.96 9.44
C MET A 70 16.46 -4.56 7.96
N ALA A 71 15.39 -4.00 7.42
CA ALA A 71 15.36 -3.52 6.04
C ALA A 71 16.41 -2.43 5.80
N LEU A 72 16.53 -1.46 6.70
CA LEU A 72 17.53 -0.40 6.60
C LEU A 72 18.96 -0.91 6.74
N LEU A 73 19.22 -1.87 7.64
CA LEU A 73 20.52 -2.53 7.72
C LEU A 73 20.89 -3.22 6.40
N GLN A 74 19.96 -3.95 5.80
CA GLN A 74 20.17 -4.58 4.49
C GLN A 74 20.40 -3.54 3.38
N PHE A 75 19.61 -2.44 3.37
CA PHE A 75 19.80 -1.34 2.42
C PHE A 75 21.20 -0.70 2.55
N MET A 76 21.69 -0.50 3.76
CA MET A 76 23.04 0.03 4.01
C MET A 76 24.13 -0.86 3.40
N MET A 77 23.94 -2.19 3.41
CA MET A 77 24.88 -3.15 2.79
C MET A 77 24.88 -3.08 1.26
N ALA A 78 23.82 -2.56 0.63
CA ALA A 78 23.74 -2.40 -0.82
C ALA A 78 24.60 -1.26 -1.36
N ASN A 79 25.26 -0.50 -0.50
CA ASN A 79 26.20 0.58 -0.83
C ASN A 79 25.61 1.64 -1.80
N LYS A 80 24.34 2.01 -1.58
CA LYS A 80 23.67 3.08 -2.32
C LYS A 80 23.80 4.41 -1.57
N ASN A 81 23.84 5.51 -2.29
CA ASN A 81 23.92 6.84 -1.68
C ASN A 81 22.56 7.34 -1.18
N GLN A 82 21.48 6.92 -1.82
CA GLN A 82 20.11 7.29 -1.48
C GLN A 82 19.13 6.23 -2.01
N VAL A 83 17.90 6.23 -1.51
CA VAL A 83 16.83 5.37 -2.02
C VAL A 83 16.46 5.74 -3.46
N ALA A 84 16.11 4.74 -4.25
CA ALA A 84 15.72 4.92 -5.66
C ALA A 84 14.28 5.43 -5.83
N VAL A 85 13.41 5.16 -4.85
CA VAL A 85 12.01 5.60 -4.82
C VAL A 85 11.69 6.31 -3.52
N PRO A 86 10.72 7.22 -3.48
CA PRO A 86 10.24 7.81 -2.25
C PRO A 86 9.95 6.74 -1.19
N THR A 87 10.61 6.87 -0.05
CA THR A 87 10.52 5.90 1.05
C THR A 87 10.24 6.63 2.36
N THR A 88 9.39 6.05 3.21
CA THR A 88 9.10 6.58 4.54
C THR A 88 9.18 5.49 5.61
N VAL A 89 9.64 5.88 6.80
CA VAL A 89 9.59 5.08 8.02
C VAL A 89 8.67 5.77 9.02
N HIS A 90 7.81 4.99 9.65
CA HIS A 90 6.80 5.47 10.60
C HIS A 90 6.99 4.77 11.94
N ALA A 91 7.16 5.56 13.01
CA ALA A 91 7.41 5.05 14.34
C ALA A 91 6.10 4.97 15.14
N ASP A 92 5.32 3.92 14.92
CA ASP A 92 4.02 3.71 15.56
C ASP A 92 3.84 2.33 16.21
N HIS A 93 4.55 1.29 15.77
CA HIS A 93 4.36 -0.09 16.27
C HIS A 93 5.04 -0.36 17.61
N LEU A 94 6.10 0.37 17.95
CA LEU A 94 6.80 0.19 19.23
C LEU A 94 6.14 0.95 20.41
N ILE A 95 5.08 1.71 20.14
CA ILE A 95 4.29 2.38 21.17
C ILE A 95 3.21 1.43 21.67
N GLN A 96 3.22 1.12 22.96
CA GLN A 96 2.24 0.24 23.59
C GLN A 96 1.09 1.08 24.19
N ALA A 97 -0.12 0.90 23.69
CA ALA A 97 -1.33 1.53 24.24
C ALA A 97 -1.75 0.81 25.55
N LYS A 98 -1.21 1.26 26.67
CA LYS A 98 -1.40 0.61 27.98
C LYS A 98 -2.12 1.51 29.00
N ASN A 99 -1.70 2.77 29.12
CA ASN A 99 -2.22 3.72 30.11
C ASN A 99 -3.00 4.84 29.42
N ASN A 100 -2.26 5.77 28.85
CA ASN A 100 -2.76 6.92 28.08
C ASN A 100 -1.69 7.37 27.08
N SER A 101 -2.07 8.26 26.17
CA SER A 101 -1.19 8.67 25.05
C SER A 101 0.11 9.35 25.49
N GLU A 102 0.10 10.10 26.58
CA GLU A 102 1.27 10.87 27.07
C GLU A 102 2.27 9.95 27.78
N ASP A 103 1.80 9.13 28.72
CA ASP A 103 2.64 8.18 29.45
C ASP A 103 3.20 7.10 28.53
N ASP A 104 2.38 6.57 27.63
CA ASP A 104 2.77 5.50 26.71
C ASP A 104 3.79 5.99 25.68
N LEU A 105 3.62 7.22 25.17
CA LEU A 105 4.58 7.84 24.27
C LEU A 105 5.91 8.13 24.99
N THR A 106 5.87 8.67 26.22
CA THR A 106 7.06 8.95 27.03
C THR A 106 7.82 7.66 27.30
N THR A 107 7.11 6.60 27.69
CA THR A 107 7.71 5.27 27.90
C THR A 107 8.35 4.72 26.64
N ALA A 108 7.69 4.85 25.48
CA ALA A 108 8.22 4.37 24.22
C ALA A 108 9.49 5.12 23.81
N LEU A 109 9.52 6.45 24.00
CA LEU A 109 10.69 7.30 23.70
C LEU A 109 11.91 6.94 24.58
N ASP A 110 11.69 6.57 25.82
CA ASP A 110 12.76 6.15 26.72
C ASP A 110 13.26 4.73 26.38
N VAL A 111 12.35 3.76 26.34
CA VAL A 111 12.68 2.34 26.15
C VAL A 111 13.25 2.04 24.76
N ASN A 112 12.77 2.72 23.71
CA ASN A 112 13.18 2.49 22.32
C ASN A 112 14.06 3.63 21.77
N SER A 113 14.68 4.44 22.61
CA SER A 113 15.50 5.59 22.17
C SER A 113 16.55 5.22 21.14
N GLU A 114 17.31 4.15 21.38
CA GLU A 114 18.35 3.66 20.46
C GLU A 114 17.79 3.29 19.08
N VAL A 115 16.62 2.65 19.03
CA VAL A 115 15.95 2.29 17.77
C VAL A 115 15.50 3.55 17.02
N TYR A 116 14.88 4.50 17.69
CA TYR A 116 14.43 5.74 17.06
C TYR A 116 15.58 6.59 16.57
N ASP A 117 16.68 6.65 17.30
CA ASP A 117 17.90 7.35 16.89
C ASP A 117 18.52 6.70 15.65
N PHE A 118 18.58 5.36 15.62
CA PHE A 118 19.02 4.60 14.45
C PHE A 118 18.14 4.92 13.23
N LEU A 119 16.83 4.75 13.36
CA LEU A 119 15.88 4.99 12.26
C LEU A 119 15.95 6.43 11.75
N SER A 120 16.05 7.40 12.64
CA SER A 120 16.16 8.83 12.31
C SER A 120 17.44 9.14 11.56
N SER A 121 18.57 8.66 12.07
CA SER A 121 19.90 8.93 11.49
C SER A 121 20.07 8.30 10.12
N VAL A 122 19.64 7.04 9.95
CA VAL A 122 19.69 6.33 8.67
C VAL A 122 18.73 6.96 7.67
N SER A 123 17.52 7.30 8.09
CA SER A 123 16.55 7.99 7.23
C SER A 123 17.10 9.32 6.70
N SER A 124 17.69 10.12 7.58
CA SER A 124 18.32 11.39 7.20
C SER A 124 19.45 11.19 6.19
N LYS A 125 20.31 10.17 6.40
CA LYS A 125 21.45 9.88 5.53
C LYS A 125 21.04 9.50 4.11
N TYR A 126 19.97 8.72 3.95
CA TYR A 126 19.62 8.12 2.67
C TYR A 126 18.41 8.78 1.98
N GLY A 127 17.93 9.92 2.48
CA GLY A 127 16.81 10.65 1.90
C GLY A 127 15.45 10.00 2.14
N ILE A 128 15.30 9.29 3.25
CA ILE A 128 14.07 8.63 3.68
C ILE A 128 13.27 9.57 4.59
N GLY A 129 11.98 9.68 4.39
CA GLY A 129 11.10 10.43 5.31
C GLY A 129 10.93 9.68 6.63
N PHE A 130 11.09 10.37 7.76
CA PHE A 130 10.91 9.78 9.09
C PHE A 130 9.78 10.45 9.86
N TRP A 131 8.72 9.68 10.09
CA TRP A 131 7.59 10.06 10.93
C TRP A 131 7.86 9.60 12.36
N LYS A 132 8.13 10.57 13.23
CA LYS A 132 8.55 10.35 14.62
C LYS A 132 7.47 9.67 15.46
N PRO A 133 7.82 9.02 16.59
CA PRO A 133 6.85 8.52 17.54
C PRO A 133 5.82 9.58 17.93
N GLY A 134 4.56 9.20 17.95
CA GLY A 134 3.44 10.11 18.22
C GLY A 134 2.88 10.85 17.00
N ALA A 135 3.48 10.70 15.81
CA ALA A 135 3.00 11.36 14.59
C ALA A 135 1.71 10.75 14.01
N GLY A 136 1.31 9.58 14.46
CA GLY A 136 0.10 8.86 14.03
C GLY A 136 0.40 7.47 13.49
N ILE A 137 -0.67 6.71 13.27
CA ILE A 137 -0.60 5.35 12.73
C ILE A 137 -0.19 5.40 11.25
N ILE A 138 0.82 4.59 10.87
CA ILE A 138 1.38 4.53 9.51
C ILE A 138 0.31 4.54 8.42
N HIS A 139 -0.72 3.69 8.51
CA HIS A 139 -1.69 3.52 7.44
C HIS A 139 -2.59 4.74 7.23
N GLN A 140 -2.90 5.48 8.30
CA GLN A 140 -3.63 6.74 8.21
C GLN A 140 -2.73 7.87 7.69
N VAL A 141 -1.51 7.96 8.19
CA VAL A 141 -0.53 8.95 7.71
C VAL A 141 -0.26 8.75 6.21
N VAL A 142 -0.12 7.51 5.76
CA VAL A 142 0.07 7.19 4.34
C VAL A 142 -1.16 7.54 3.51
N LEU A 143 -2.35 7.18 3.97
CA LEU A 143 -3.61 7.49 3.26
C LEU A 143 -3.80 9.01 3.08
N GLU A 144 -3.51 9.79 4.13
CA GLU A 144 -3.72 11.24 4.14
C GLU A 144 -2.67 12.02 3.35
N ASN A 145 -1.42 11.54 3.33
CA ASN A 145 -0.28 12.34 2.87
C ASN A 145 0.36 11.83 1.59
N TYR A 146 0.25 10.54 1.27
CA TYR A 146 1.01 9.93 0.18
C TYR A 146 0.18 9.17 -0.84
N ALA A 147 -0.97 8.62 -0.43
CA ALA A 147 -1.81 7.86 -1.35
C ALA A 147 -2.43 8.75 -2.42
N PHE A 148 -2.51 8.23 -3.65
CA PHE A 148 -3.16 8.89 -4.77
C PHE A 148 -3.78 7.85 -5.72
N PRO A 149 -4.90 8.17 -6.39
CA PRO A 149 -5.56 7.22 -7.29
C PRO A 149 -4.63 6.79 -8.44
N GLY A 150 -4.56 5.49 -8.67
CA GLY A 150 -3.77 4.92 -9.76
C GLY A 150 -2.31 4.64 -9.45
N GLY A 151 -1.81 5.05 -8.29
CA GLY A 151 -0.45 4.73 -7.85
C GLY A 151 -0.29 3.30 -7.37
N MET A 152 0.97 2.87 -7.22
CA MET A 152 1.35 1.57 -6.67
C MET A 152 2.37 1.73 -5.56
N MET A 153 2.16 1.06 -4.43
CA MET A 153 3.12 1.06 -3.33
C MET A 153 3.27 -0.31 -2.70
N ILE A 154 4.42 -0.55 -2.10
CA ILE A 154 4.64 -1.66 -1.18
C ILE A 154 4.97 -1.16 0.21
N GLY A 155 4.71 -1.97 1.22
CA GLY A 155 5.04 -1.62 2.60
C GLY A 155 5.29 -2.83 3.46
N THR A 156 6.11 -2.66 4.51
CA THR A 156 6.52 -3.75 5.39
C THR A 156 5.50 -4.07 6.49
N ASP A 157 4.23 -3.87 6.17
CA ASP A 157 3.10 -4.19 7.05
C ASP A 157 1.93 -4.74 6.23
N SER A 158 1.22 -5.75 6.75
CA SER A 158 0.09 -6.39 6.06
C SER A 158 -1.08 -5.42 5.80
N HIS A 159 -1.24 -4.38 6.61
CA HIS A 159 -2.29 -3.38 6.48
C HIS A 159 -1.91 -2.19 5.57
N THR A 160 -0.77 -2.27 4.87
CA THR A 160 -0.42 -1.35 3.77
C THR A 160 -1.57 -1.20 2.76
N VAL A 161 -2.36 -2.24 2.59
CA VAL A 161 -3.57 -2.30 1.74
C VAL A 161 -4.61 -1.21 2.05
N ASN A 162 -4.54 -0.54 3.20
CA ASN A 162 -5.41 0.58 3.60
C ASN A 162 -5.45 1.69 2.53
N ALA A 163 -4.33 1.95 1.85
CA ALA A 163 -4.23 2.98 0.82
C ALA A 163 -5.10 2.69 -0.44
N GLY A 164 -5.59 1.46 -0.61
CA GLY A 164 -6.58 1.09 -1.61
C GLY A 164 -7.91 1.84 -1.46
N GLY A 165 -8.20 2.38 -0.27
CA GLY A 165 -9.35 3.25 -0.04
C GLY A 165 -9.34 4.53 -0.86
N LEU A 166 -8.18 4.96 -1.36
CA LEU A 166 -8.00 6.09 -2.28
C LEU A 166 -7.66 5.63 -3.72
N GLY A 167 -7.98 4.40 -4.10
CA GLY A 167 -7.79 3.91 -5.46
C GLY A 167 -6.34 3.60 -5.84
N MET A 168 -5.52 3.25 -4.88
CA MET A 168 -4.13 2.82 -5.05
C MET A 168 -4.02 1.29 -5.01
N ILE A 169 -3.03 0.71 -5.68
CA ILE A 169 -2.60 -0.67 -5.44
C ILE A 169 -1.50 -0.64 -4.39
N ALA A 170 -1.84 -1.03 -3.18
CA ALA A 170 -0.93 -1.02 -2.04
C ALA A 170 -0.83 -2.42 -1.44
N ILE A 171 0.37 -2.96 -1.31
CA ILE A 171 0.60 -4.36 -0.97
C ILE A 171 1.59 -4.47 0.18
N GLY A 172 1.21 -5.30 1.17
CA GLY A 172 2.12 -5.67 2.26
C GLY A 172 3.14 -6.71 1.80
N VAL A 173 4.42 -6.46 2.08
CA VAL A 173 5.55 -7.29 1.65
C VAL A 173 6.55 -7.52 2.79
N GLY A 174 7.49 -8.41 2.60
CA GLY A 174 8.63 -8.60 3.50
C GLY A 174 9.66 -7.48 3.40
N GLY A 175 10.55 -7.39 4.41
CA GLY A 175 11.62 -6.38 4.43
C GLY A 175 12.56 -6.49 3.24
N ALA A 176 12.87 -7.70 2.77
CA ALA A 176 13.73 -7.94 1.62
C ALA A 176 13.15 -7.34 0.33
N ASP A 177 11.86 -7.57 0.05
CA ASP A 177 11.17 -6.99 -1.10
C ASP A 177 11.20 -5.44 -1.07
N ALA A 178 11.02 -4.87 0.13
CA ALA A 178 11.12 -3.43 0.31
C ALA A 178 12.52 -2.90 -0.04
N VAL A 179 13.57 -3.62 0.38
CA VAL A 179 14.97 -3.28 0.06
C VAL A 179 15.23 -3.33 -1.43
N ASP A 180 14.75 -4.36 -2.14
CA ASP A 180 14.92 -4.49 -3.59
C ASP A 180 14.37 -3.26 -4.32
N VAL A 181 13.17 -2.82 -3.96
CA VAL A 181 12.59 -1.60 -4.55
C VAL A 181 13.35 -0.33 -4.12
N MET A 182 13.80 -0.26 -2.87
CA MET A 182 14.60 0.88 -2.39
C MET A 182 15.94 1.02 -3.12
N VAL A 183 16.55 -0.07 -3.56
CA VAL A 183 17.80 -0.05 -4.35
C VAL A 183 17.56 0.12 -5.86
N GLY A 184 16.30 0.17 -6.31
CA GLY A 184 15.90 0.38 -7.69
C GLY A 184 15.73 -0.90 -8.51
N MET A 185 15.57 -2.04 -7.85
CA MET A 185 15.18 -3.28 -8.50
C MET A 185 13.65 -3.36 -8.63
N PRO A 186 13.14 -3.99 -9.69
CA PRO A 186 11.71 -4.25 -9.78
C PRO A 186 11.29 -5.31 -8.76
N TRP A 187 10.02 -5.30 -8.39
CA TRP A 187 9.41 -6.25 -7.48
C TRP A 187 8.54 -7.26 -8.22
N GLU A 188 8.81 -8.54 -8.05
CA GLU A 188 8.09 -9.61 -8.71
C GLU A 188 6.82 -10.02 -7.94
N LEU A 189 5.71 -10.12 -8.67
CA LEU A 189 4.45 -10.62 -8.16
C LEU A 189 3.79 -11.55 -9.18
N LYS A 190 3.21 -12.65 -8.71
CA LYS A 190 2.31 -13.45 -9.53
C LYS A 190 1.10 -12.61 -9.93
N PHE A 191 0.86 -12.40 -11.24
CA PHE A 191 -0.21 -11.51 -11.73
C PHE A 191 -1.55 -11.89 -11.11
N PRO A 192 -2.16 -11.01 -10.27
CA PRO A 192 -3.24 -11.42 -9.37
C PRO A 192 -4.52 -11.79 -10.11
N LYS A 193 -5.30 -12.67 -9.51
CA LYS A 193 -6.71 -12.85 -9.86
C LYS A 193 -7.49 -11.62 -9.41
N LEU A 194 -8.69 -11.43 -9.94
CA LEU A 194 -9.57 -10.32 -9.55
C LEU A 194 -10.88 -10.85 -8.99
N ILE A 195 -11.30 -10.29 -7.87
CA ILE A 195 -12.62 -10.49 -7.26
C ILE A 195 -13.33 -9.14 -7.32
N GLY A 196 -14.36 -9.03 -8.15
CA GLY A 196 -15.18 -7.82 -8.23
C GLY A 196 -16.28 -7.83 -7.19
N VAL A 197 -16.35 -6.80 -6.35
CA VAL A 197 -17.42 -6.62 -5.35
C VAL A 197 -18.25 -5.42 -5.71
N LYS A 198 -19.47 -5.67 -6.23
CA LYS A 198 -20.42 -4.62 -6.57
C LYS A 198 -21.20 -4.21 -5.32
N LEU A 199 -21.03 -2.97 -4.91
CA LEU A 199 -21.78 -2.36 -3.81
C LEU A 199 -23.01 -1.65 -4.35
N VAL A 200 -24.18 -1.95 -3.80
CA VAL A 200 -25.47 -1.33 -4.15
C VAL A 200 -26.15 -0.79 -2.91
N GLY A 201 -26.94 0.27 -3.06
CA GLY A 201 -27.62 0.92 -1.94
C GLY A 201 -26.68 1.80 -1.09
N SER A 202 -27.01 1.95 0.17
CA SER A 202 -26.28 2.79 1.13
C SER A 202 -26.28 2.18 2.52
N LEU A 203 -25.31 2.56 3.35
CA LEU A 203 -25.29 2.22 4.76
C LEU A 203 -26.41 2.99 5.48
N ASN A 204 -27.19 2.31 6.32
CA ASN A 204 -28.32 2.87 7.04
C ASN A 204 -28.25 2.53 8.53
N GLY A 205 -28.79 3.42 9.36
CA GLY A 205 -28.86 3.21 10.81
C GLY A 205 -27.46 3.07 11.42
N TRP A 206 -27.22 1.99 12.12
CA TRP A 206 -25.97 1.68 12.80
C TRP A 206 -24.94 0.94 11.93
N ALA A 207 -25.26 0.64 10.65
CA ALA A 207 -24.33 -0.02 9.76
C ALA A 207 -23.14 0.87 9.45
N SER A 208 -21.94 0.30 9.51
CA SER A 208 -20.66 0.96 9.29
C SER A 208 -19.93 0.36 8.06
N PRO A 209 -18.91 1.01 7.52
CA PRO A 209 -18.07 0.41 6.48
C PRO A 209 -17.46 -0.94 6.88
N LYS A 210 -17.19 -1.15 8.17
CA LYS A 210 -16.68 -2.42 8.68
C LYS A 210 -17.65 -3.59 8.47
N ASP A 211 -18.95 -3.35 8.51
CA ASP A 211 -19.96 -4.40 8.27
C ASP A 211 -19.90 -4.95 6.85
N ILE A 212 -19.52 -4.13 5.88
CA ILE A 212 -19.32 -4.55 4.48
C ILE A 212 -18.24 -5.61 4.40
N ILE A 213 -17.06 -5.33 4.95
CA ILE A 213 -15.93 -6.28 4.87
C ILE A 213 -16.17 -7.50 5.76
N LEU A 214 -16.83 -7.36 6.90
CA LEU A 214 -17.23 -8.51 7.73
C LEU A 214 -18.21 -9.42 6.98
N LYS A 215 -19.17 -8.84 6.24
CA LYS A 215 -20.06 -9.62 5.38
C LYS A 215 -19.28 -10.35 4.29
N LEU A 216 -18.33 -9.68 3.64
CA LEU A 216 -17.48 -10.28 2.61
C LEU A 216 -16.60 -11.40 3.20
N ALA A 217 -16.03 -11.18 4.39
CA ALA A 217 -15.26 -12.21 5.11
C ALA A 217 -16.10 -13.45 5.43
N GLY A 218 -17.36 -13.25 5.77
CA GLY A 218 -18.32 -14.36 5.97
C GLY A 218 -18.61 -15.17 4.69
N ILE A 219 -18.46 -14.56 3.51
CA ILE A 219 -18.65 -15.21 2.21
C ILE A 219 -17.36 -15.88 1.72
N LEU A 220 -16.24 -15.16 1.73
CA LEU A 220 -14.95 -15.61 1.18
C LEU A 220 -14.13 -16.44 2.16
N THR A 221 -14.40 -16.32 3.45
CA THR A 221 -13.56 -16.85 4.53
C THR A 221 -12.16 -16.24 4.57
N VAL A 222 -11.28 -16.69 5.48
CA VAL A 222 -9.93 -16.14 5.67
C VAL A 222 -8.94 -16.49 4.54
N LYS A 223 -9.33 -17.33 3.59
CA LYS A 223 -8.46 -17.75 2.47
C LYS A 223 -9.05 -17.48 1.09
N GLY A 224 -10.29 -17.00 1.00
CA GLY A 224 -10.98 -16.81 -0.27
C GLY A 224 -10.38 -15.73 -1.16
N GLY A 225 -9.66 -14.78 -0.59
CA GLY A 225 -8.96 -13.72 -1.31
C GLY A 225 -7.54 -14.07 -1.78
N THR A 226 -7.01 -15.25 -1.42
CA THR A 226 -5.61 -15.60 -1.69
C THR A 226 -5.22 -15.47 -3.15
N GLY A 227 -4.16 -14.70 -3.41
CA GLY A 227 -3.66 -14.43 -4.77
C GLY A 227 -4.59 -13.58 -5.63
N SER A 228 -5.49 -12.82 -4.98
CA SER A 228 -6.46 -11.98 -5.67
C SER A 228 -6.40 -10.53 -5.20
N ILE A 229 -6.76 -9.61 -6.08
CA ILE A 229 -7.12 -8.24 -5.73
C ILE A 229 -8.64 -8.16 -5.62
N VAL A 230 -9.15 -7.58 -4.55
CA VAL A 230 -10.57 -7.28 -4.38
C VAL A 230 -10.84 -5.86 -4.87
N GLU A 231 -11.56 -5.73 -5.98
CA GLU A 231 -11.94 -4.44 -6.56
C GLU A 231 -13.39 -4.10 -6.23
N TYR A 232 -13.61 -3.06 -5.45
CA TYR A 232 -14.93 -2.58 -5.07
C TYR A 232 -15.43 -1.52 -6.05
N PHE A 233 -16.69 -1.65 -6.47
CA PHE A 233 -17.30 -0.75 -7.46
C PHE A 233 -18.81 -0.64 -7.27
N GLY A 234 -19.45 0.18 -8.08
CA GLY A 234 -20.90 0.37 -8.10
C GLY A 234 -21.35 1.62 -7.34
N GLU A 235 -22.66 1.89 -7.40
CA GLU A 235 -23.23 3.13 -6.83
C GLU A 235 -23.06 3.21 -5.30
N GLY A 236 -23.14 2.07 -4.60
CA GLY A 236 -22.90 2.04 -3.14
C GLY A 236 -21.48 2.45 -2.74
N ALA A 237 -20.50 2.21 -3.59
CA ALA A 237 -19.12 2.61 -3.32
C ALA A 237 -18.93 4.14 -3.29
N LYS A 238 -19.74 4.89 -4.04
CA LYS A 238 -19.68 6.36 -4.10
C LYS A 238 -20.07 7.04 -2.78
N ASN A 239 -20.90 6.39 -2.00
CA ASN A 239 -21.45 6.94 -0.75
C ASN A 239 -20.61 6.62 0.49
N ILE A 240 -19.49 5.91 0.33
CA ILE A 240 -18.58 5.56 1.42
C ILE A 240 -17.45 6.61 1.45
N SER A 241 -17.16 7.14 2.65
CA SER A 241 -16.04 8.07 2.86
C SER A 241 -14.69 7.42 2.52
N CYS A 242 -13.67 8.21 2.23
CA CYS A 242 -12.32 7.71 1.97
C CYS A 242 -11.80 6.86 3.13
N THR A 243 -11.97 7.31 4.37
CA THR A 243 -11.59 6.55 5.57
C THR A 243 -12.39 5.26 5.74
N GLY A 244 -13.69 5.28 5.37
CA GLY A 244 -14.51 4.07 5.34
C GLY A 244 -14.04 3.06 4.29
N LYS A 245 -13.68 3.51 3.09
CA LYS A 245 -13.05 2.68 2.06
C LYS A 245 -11.71 2.13 2.54
N GLY A 246 -10.89 2.96 3.21
CA GLY A 246 -9.66 2.52 3.86
C GLY A 246 -9.89 1.40 4.86
N THR A 247 -10.90 1.51 5.72
CA THR A 247 -11.29 0.45 6.69
C THR A 247 -11.63 -0.86 5.98
N ILE A 248 -12.38 -0.81 4.88
CA ILE A 248 -12.73 -1.99 4.09
C ILE A 248 -11.48 -2.63 3.47
N CYS A 249 -10.61 -1.83 2.84
CA CYS A 249 -9.37 -2.32 2.26
C CYS A 249 -8.41 -2.87 3.32
N ASN A 250 -8.28 -2.20 4.46
CA ASN A 250 -7.43 -2.61 5.59
C ASN A 250 -7.74 -4.05 6.03
N MET A 251 -9.00 -4.38 6.21
CA MET A 251 -9.43 -5.74 6.56
C MET A 251 -9.37 -6.74 5.38
N GLY A 252 -9.04 -6.31 4.18
CA GLY A 252 -8.78 -7.20 3.06
C GLY A 252 -7.63 -8.17 3.32
N ALA A 253 -6.67 -7.79 4.16
CA ALA A 253 -5.59 -8.67 4.62
C ALA A 253 -6.13 -9.90 5.35
N GLU A 254 -7.20 -9.76 6.14
CA GLU A 254 -7.80 -10.84 6.95
C GLU A 254 -8.52 -11.91 6.11
N ILE A 255 -8.89 -11.61 4.88
CA ILE A 255 -9.44 -12.59 3.92
C ILE A 255 -8.38 -13.16 2.99
N GLY A 256 -7.11 -12.89 3.26
CA GLY A 256 -5.96 -13.36 2.49
C GLY A 256 -5.80 -12.69 1.12
N ALA A 257 -6.46 -11.58 0.85
CA ALA A 257 -6.32 -10.84 -0.40
C ALA A 257 -4.90 -10.25 -0.52
N THR A 258 -4.34 -10.28 -1.75
CA THR A 258 -3.07 -9.59 -2.05
C THR A 258 -3.19 -8.10 -1.78
N THR A 259 -4.31 -7.52 -2.20
CA THR A 259 -4.72 -6.14 -1.87
C THR A 259 -6.20 -5.93 -2.18
N SER A 260 -6.69 -4.75 -1.83
CA SER A 260 -8.05 -4.29 -2.15
C SER A 260 -8.00 -2.87 -2.67
N THR A 261 -8.92 -2.49 -3.55
CA THR A 261 -8.98 -1.12 -4.06
C THR A 261 -10.41 -0.70 -4.40
N PHE A 262 -10.65 0.60 -4.37
CA PHE A 262 -11.91 1.22 -4.81
C PHE A 262 -11.71 1.99 -6.12
N GLY A 263 -12.67 1.82 -7.03
CA GLY A 263 -12.74 2.56 -8.29
C GLY A 263 -13.48 3.89 -8.15
#